data_017ca718cdd59e132f6086ebf23d4338
#
_entry.id   017ca718cdd59e132f6086ebf23d4338
#
_cell.length_a   1.000
_cell.length_b   1.000
_cell.length_c   1.000
_cell.angle_alpha   90.00
_cell.angle_beta   90.00
_cell.angle_gamma   90.00
#
_symmetry.space_group_name_H-M   'P 1'
#
loop_
_entity.id
_entity.type
_entity.pdbx_description
1 polymer ?
#
loop_
_entity_poly.entity_id
_entity_poly.type
_entity_poly.pdbx_seq_one_letter_code
_entity_poly.pdbx_strand_id
1 'polypeptide(L)'
;MEHKGDTVWRAIAEVPSDAKKPFNKGFRGDSIEPIWRMKRLTEMFGPVGQGWGFHVEKRWREEYGSDIVVYVSGHVWWKDSETGELNKCPECTGGENVKRDPDEAYKKAETDAFGRSAVYLGLASDVYWGHHDGDKYQSNGSASASERKQAKSSPKPSAKEDNGQATEELSFYFGKFKGKHPNEMVKTSDGIRWLQWWKKKKEEDPPQSKVEQELFIATIQALED
;
A
#
# COMPACT_ATOMS: atom_id res chain seq x y z
N MET A 1 -8.90 36.27 -3.93
CA MET A 1 -8.82 35.96 -2.48
C MET A 1 -8.47 34.50 -2.35
N GLU A 2 -7.34 34.21 -1.74
CA GLU A 2 -6.93 32.84 -1.45
C GLU A 2 -7.81 32.32 -0.30
N HIS A 3 -8.46 31.19 -0.46
CA HIS A 3 -9.35 30.63 0.55
C HIS A 3 -8.51 30.07 1.71
N LYS A 4 -8.85 30.37 2.95
CA LYS A 4 -8.11 29.92 4.15
C LYS A 4 -7.91 28.38 4.17
N GLY A 5 -8.89 27.61 3.66
CA GLY A 5 -8.81 26.18 3.48
C GLY A 5 -7.72 25.72 2.49
N ASP A 6 -7.46 26.52 1.45
CA ASP A 6 -6.42 26.24 0.45
C ASP A 6 -5.02 26.39 1.05
N THR A 7 -4.83 27.37 1.93
CA THR A 7 -3.56 27.56 2.66
C THR A 7 -3.26 26.41 3.61
N VAL A 8 -4.25 25.93 4.36
CA VAL A 8 -4.09 24.74 5.24
C VAL A 8 -3.76 23.50 4.43
N TRP A 9 -4.54 23.24 3.36
CA TRP A 9 -4.34 22.09 2.50
C TRP A 9 -2.93 22.02 1.93
N ARG A 10 -2.45 23.10 1.30
CA ARG A 10 -1.12 23.17 0.70
C ARG A 10 0.00 23.01 1.74
N ALA A 11 -0.20 23.58 2.92
CA ALA A 11 0.82 23.52 3.97
C ALA A 11 1.09 22.12 4.50
N ILE A 12 0.12 21.19 4.44
CA ILE A 12 0.23 19.84 5.02
C ILE A 12 0.14 18.71 3.97
N ALA A 13 0.03 19.06 2.68
CA ALA A 13 -0.11 18.09 1.60
C ALA A 13 1.18 17.30 1.34
N GLU A 14 2.31 17.99 1.33
CA GLU A 14 3.60 17.41 0.96
C GLU A 14 4.22 16.60 2.10
N VAL A 15 4.59 15.34 1.78
CA VAL A 15 5.26 14.44 2.71
C VAL A 15 6.74 14.36 2.35
N PRO A 16 7.67 14.72 3.25
CA PRO A 16 9.09 14.62 3.00
C PRO A 16 9.52 13.15 2.90
N SER A 17 10.62 12.90 2.20
CA SER A 17 11.11 11.55 1.91
C SER A 17 11.48 10.74 3.16
N ASP A 18 11.95 11.40 4.22
CA ASP A 18 12.30 10.78 5.50
C ASP A 18 11.08 10.33 6.31
N ALA A 19 9.89 10.89 6.03
CA ALA A 19 8.63 10.47 6.63
C ALA A 19 7.92 9.35 5.85
N LYS A 20 8.48 8.92 4.72
CA LYS A 20 7.98 7.82 3.88
C LYS A 20 8.76 6.55 4.14
N LYS A 21 8.06 5.44 4.30
CA LYS A 21 8.65 4.10 4.36
C LYS A 21 8.12 3.25 3.22
N PRO A 22 8.97 2.63 2.40
CA PRO A 22 8.51 1.77 1.33
C PRO A 22 7.69 0.60 1.88
N PHE A 23 6.54 0.37 1.27
CA PHE A 23 5.62 -0.68 1.65
C PHE A 23 5.61 -1.77 0.57
N ASN A 24 6.10 -2.97 0.91
CA ASN A 24 6.32 -4.07 -0.04
C ASN A 24 5.43 -5.31 0.24
N LYS A 25 4.22 -5.14 0.75
CA LYS A 25 3.30 -6.27 0.99
C LYS A 25 2.30 -6.43 -0.16
N GLY A 26 2.74 -7.02 -1.28
CA GLY A 26 1.86 -7.38 -2.39
C GLY A 26 1.59 -6.27 -3.42
N PHE A 27 1.80 -5.00 -3.09
CA PHE A 27 1.79 -3.85 -4.00
C PHE A 27 2.88 -2.86 -3.57
N ARG A 28 3.36 -2.08 -4.53
CA ARG A 28 4.32 -1.00 -4.25
C ARG A 28 3.56 0.22 -3.76
N GLY A 29 4.07 0.86 -2.72
CA GLY A 29 3.56 2.11 -2.19
C GLY A 29 4.36 2.58 -1.00
N ASP A 30 4.09 3.78 -0.52
CA ASP A 30 4.71 4.35 0.65
C ASP A 30 3.75 4.35 1.84
N SER A 31 4.26 3.93 2.99
CA SER A 31 3.62 4.13 4.29
C SER A 31 4.13 5.44 4.89
N ILE A 32 3.22 6.27 5.37
CA ILE A 32 3.57 7.53 6.01
C ILE A 32 3.66 7.30 7.51
N GLU A 33 4.78 7.72 8.11
CA GLU A 33 5.00 7.60 9.54
C GLU A 33 3.92 8.33 10.35
N PRO A 34 3.22 7.64 11.28
CA PRO A 34 2.17 8.27 12.08
C PRO A 34 2.66 9.48 12.89
N ILE A 35 3.89 9.41 13.39
CA ILE A 35 4.49 10.49 14.17
C ILE A 35 4.69 11.77 13.35
N TRP A 36 5.00 11.64 12.05
CA TRP A 36 5.10 12.78 11.16
C TRP A 36 3.73 13.48 11.02
N ARG A 37 2.64 12.73 10.89
CA ARG A 37 1.29 13.28 10.82
C ARG A 37 0.94 14.07 12.07
N MET A 38 1.24 13.51 13.26
CA MET A 38 1.03 14.18 14.54
C MET A 38 1.85 15.47 14.67
N LYS A 39 3.14 15.40 14.31
CA LYS A 39 4.02 16.57 14.28
C LYS A 39 3.45 17.65 13.38
N ARG A 40 3.03 17.31 12.17
CA ARG A 40 2.53 18.29 11.19
C ARG A 40 1.25 18.97 11.64
N LEU A 41 0.32 18.22 12.23
CA LEU A 41 -0.90 18.81 12.81
C LEU A 41 -0.57 19.69 14.03
N THR A 42 0.41 19.30 14.85
CA THR A 42 0.87 20.12 15.99
C THR A 42 1.52 21.43 15.55
N GLU A 43 2.31 21.42 14.48
CA GLU A 43 2.90 22.63 13.88
C GLU A 43 1.82 23.57 13.34
N MET A 44 0.74 23.02 12.79
CA MET A 44 -0.33 23.81 12.20
C MET A 44 -1.34 24.37 13.21
N PHE A 45 -1.73 23.57 14.18
CA PHE A 45 -2.87 23.87 15.06
C PHE A 45 -2.48 24.02 16.53
N GLY A 46 -1.22 23.79 16.90
CA GLY A 46 -0.75 23.81 18.28
C GLY A 46 -0.78 22.45 18.97
N PRO A 47 -0.57 22.36 20.28
CA PRO A 47 -0.43 21.10 21.01
C PRO A 47 -1.68 20.21 20.94
N VAL A 48 -1.46 18.89 20.92
CA VAL A 48 -2.53 17.89 21.01
C VAL A 48 -3.36 18.12 22.27
N GLY A 49 -4.68 18.05 22.14
CA GLY A 49 -5.64 18.28 23.23
C GLY A 49 -5.97 19.75 23.47
N GLN A 50 -5.22 20.71 22.89
CA GLN A 50 -5.47 22.15 22.98
C GLN A 50 -5.85 22.74 21.62
N GLY A 51 -5.02 22.52 20.61
CA GLY A 51 -5.22 23.03 19.25
C GLY A 51 -5.85 22.04 18.30
N TRP A 52 -5.61 20.75 18.53
CA TRP A 52 -6.18 19.65 17.76
C TRP A 52 -6.18 18.35 18.55
N GLY A 53 -6.83 17.33 18.03
CA GLY A 53 -6.81 15.98 18.57
C GLY A 53 -7.55 14.99 17.69
N PHE A 54 -7.47 13.72 18.08
CA PHE A 54 -8.26 12.64 17.48
C PHE A 54 -9.25 12.14 18.52
N HIS A 55 -10.53 12.24 18.21
CA HIS A 55 -11.60 11.73 19.06
C HIS A 55 -12.03 10.35 18.57
N VAL A 56 -11.98 9.36 19.46
CA VAL A 56 -12.46 8.01 19.18
C VAL A 56 -13.94 7.94 19.55
N GLU A 57 -14.78 7.66 18.55
CA GLU A 57 -16.22 7.51 18.73
C GLU A 57 -16.59 6.11 19.21
N LYS A 58 -16.00 5.09 18.57
CA LYS A 58 -16.35 3.70 18.84
C LYS A 58 -15.16 2.75 18.62
N ARG A 59 -15.11 1.71 19.45
CA ARG A 59 -14.27 0.53 19.26
C ARG A 59 -15.15 -0.71 19.26
N TRP A 60 -14.93 -1.62 18.29
CA TRP A 60 -15.67 -2.90 18.27
C TRP A 60 -14.84 -3.99 17.59
N ARG A 61 -15.30 -5.19 17.67
CA ARG A 61 -14.73 -6.33 16.97
C ARG A 61 -15.81 -7.09 16.23
N GLU A 62 -15.43 -7.76 15.17
CA GLU A 62 -16.27 -8.66 14.39
C GLU A 62 -15.53 -9.97 14.15
N GLU A 63 -16.27 -11.06 14.05
CA GLU A 63 -15.75 -12.40 13.82
C GLU A 63 -16.17 -12.85 12.41
N TYR A 64 -15.18 -13.24 11.60
CA TYR A 64 -15.38 -13.74 10.23
C TYR A 64 -14.77 -15.15 10.15
N GLY A 65 -15.57 -16.17 10.43
CA GLY A 65 -15.07 -17.55 10.56
C GLY A 65 -14.06 -17.69 11.71
N SER A 66 -12.82 -17.98 11.38
CA SER A 66 -11.71 -18.05 12.34
C SER A 66 -11.00 -16.72 12.59
N ASP A 67 -11.27 -15.71 11.79
CA ASP A 67 -10.60 -14.42 11.86
C ASP A 67 -11.38 -13.44 12.74
N ILE A 68 -10.64 -12.71 13.57
CA ILE A 68 -11.19 -11.62 14.39
C ILE A 68 -10.63 -10.33 13.82
N VAL A 69 -11.51 -9.38 13.49
CA VAL A 69 -11.15 -8.04 13.04
C VAL A 69 -11.60 -7.03 14.08
N VAL A 70 -10.71 -6.15 14.47
CA VAL A 70 -11.02 -5.02 15.34
C VAL A 70 -11.15 -3.76 14.52
N TYR A 71 -12.05 -2.89 14.93
CA TYR A 71 -12.35 -1.62 14.30
C TYR A 71 -12.31 -0.49 15.31
N VAL A 72 -11.86 0.67 14.82
CA VAL A 72 -11.92 1.94 15.55
C VAL A 72 -12.52 2.97 14.62
N SER A 73 -13.55 3.69 15.07
CA SER A 73 -14.01 4.89 14.36
C SER A 73 -13.73 6.14 15.17
N GLY A 74 -13.48 7.24 14.47
CA GLY A 74 -13.20 8.52 15.08
C GLY A 74 -12.95 9.61 14.05
N HIS A 75 -12.69 10.81 14.56
CA HIS A 75 -12.43 11.97 13.71
C HIS A 75 -11.34 12.88 14.28
N VAL A 76 -10.61 13.54 13.40
CA VAL A 76 -9.71 14.64 13.77
C VAL A 76 -10.56 15.89 14.01
N TRP A 77 -10.27 16.59 15.09
CA TRP A 77 -10.81 17.92 15.39
C TRP A 77 -9.67 18.93 15.53
N TRP A 78 -9.96 20.20 15.25
CA TRP A 78 -9.01 21.29 15.46
C TRP A 78 -9.74 22.57 15.86
N LYS A 79 -9.01 23.44 16.53
CA LYS A 79 -9.48 24.75 16.94
C LYS A 79 -8.93 25.81 15.98
N ASP A 80 -9.80 26.59 15.40
CA ASP A 80 -9.38 27.73 14.60
C ASP A 80 -8.67 28.76 15.50
N SER A 81 -7.44 29.16 15.12
CA SER A 81 -6.60 30.03 15.93
C SER A 81 -7.11 31.47 16.03
N GLU A 82 -7.92 31.92 15.07
CA GLU A 82 -8.45 33.32 15.04
C GLU A 82 -9.80 33.41 15.71
N THR A 83 -10.71 32.48 15.42
CA THR A 83 -12.06 32.48 15.93
C THR A 83 -12.25 31.73 17.23
N GLY A 84 -11.35 30.80 17.53
CA GLY A 84 -11.48 29.84 18.61
C GLY A 84 -12.52 28.74 18.37
N GLU A 85 -13.13 28.71 17.19
CA GLU A 85 -14.15 27.73 16.81
C GLU A 85 -13.60 26.34 16.71
N LEU A 86 -14.36 25.34 17.21
CA LEU A 86 -14.01 23.93 17.12
C LEU A 86 -14.55 23.35 15.80
N ASN A 87 -13.63 22.85 14.98
CA ASN A 87 -13.93 22.19 13.72
C ASN A 87 -13.61 20.70 13.80
N LYS A 88 -14.23 19.88 12.95
CA LYS A 88 -13.97 18.45 12.88
C LYS A 88 -14.05 17.91 11.46
N CYS A 89 -13.22 16.90 11.17
CA CYS A 89 -13.30 16.11 9.96
C CYS A 89 -14.47 15.11 10.02
N PRO A 90 -14.86 14.53 8.89
CA PRO A 90 -15.74 13.37 8.87
C PRO A 90 -15.20 12.23 9.72
N GLU A 91 -16.13 11.46 10.35
CA GLU A 91 -15.78 10.21 11.03
C GLU A 91 -15.25 9.20 10.03
N CYS A 92 -14.15 8.55 10.37
CA CYS A 92 -13.52 7.51 9.57
C CYS A 92 -13.31 6.25 10.41
N THR A 93 -13.38 5.10 9.76
CA THR A 93 -13.16 3.80 10.41
C THR A 93 -11.85 3.20 9.91
N GLY A 94 -11.01 2.76 10.84
CA GLY A 94 -9.86 1.90 10.60
C GLY A 94 -10.12 0.49 11.10
N GLY A 95 -9.47 -0.51 10.50
CA GLY A 95 -9.62 -1.90 10.89
C GLY A 95 -8.31 -2.69 10.77
N GLU A 96 -8.15 -3.70 11.64
CA GLU A 96 -6.98 -4.59 11.61
C GLU A 96 -7.36 -6.00 12.09
N ASN A 97 -6.78 -7.01 11.45
CA ASN A 97 -6.91 -8.40 11.87
C ASN A 97 -6.14 -8.67 13.17
N VAL A 98 -6.77 -9.33 14.12
CA VAL A 98 -6.12 -9.79 15.35
C VAL A 98 -5.31 -11.05 15.05
N LYS A 99 -3.98 -10.91 14.98
CA LYS A 99 -3.08 -12.05 14.73
C LYS A 99 -2.59 -12.73 16.01
N ARG A 100 -2.11 -11.96 16.98
CA ARG A 100 -1.55 -12.47 18.25
C ARG A 100 -2.00 -11.63 19.44
N ASP A 101 -2.00 -10.32 19.28
CA ASP A 101 -2.23 -9.35 20.33
C ASP A 101 -3.37 -8.40 19.93
N PRO A 102 -4.51 -8.45 20.63
CA PRO A 102 -5.63 -7.55 20.38
C PRO A 102 -5.27 -6.07 20.59
N ASP A 103 -4.42 -5.73 21.57
CA ASP A 103 -4.00 -4.36 21.85
C ASP A 103 -3.24 -3.76 20.64
N GLU A 104 -2.32 -4.53 20.08
CA GLU A 104 -1.60 -4.11 18.87
C GLU A 104 -2.52 -3.95 17.66
N ALA A 105 -3.54 -4.79 17.53
CA ALA A 105 -4.53 -4.65 16.46
C ALA A 105 -5.37 -3.38 16.63
N TYR A 106 -5.82 -3.05 17.85
CA TYR A 106 -6.55 -1.81 18.13
C TYR A 106 -5.68 -0.57 17.89
N LYS A 107 -4.41 -0.56 18.26
CA LYS A 107 -3.47 0.55 17.97
C LYS A 107 -3.34 0.80 16.47
N LYS A 108 -3.25 -0.26 15.66
CA LYS A 108 -3.19 -0.15 14.20
C LYS A 108 -4.50 0.37 13.61
N ALA A 109 -5.64 -0.16 14.06
CA ALA A 109 -6.96 0.28 13.63
C ALA A 109 -7.18 1.76 13.97
N GLU A 110 -6.77 2.22 15.17
CA GLU A 110 -6.85 3.62 15.57
C GLU A 110 -5.94 4.52 14.71
N THR A 111 -4.71 4.07 14.43
CA THR A 111 -3.77 4.79 13.55
C THR A 111 -4.31 4.90 12.12
N ASP A 112 -4.99 3.86 11.61
CA ASP A 112 -5.63 3.89 10.28
C ASP A 112 -6.82 4.86 10.26
N ALA A 113 -7.71 4.81 11.27
CA ALA A 113 -8.82 5.73 11.39
C ALA A 113 -8.37 7.19 11.48
N PHE A 114 -7.36 7.48 12.30
CA PHE A 114 -6.71 8.79 12.39
C PHE A 114 -6.18 9.26 11.04
N GLY A 115 -5.39 8.40 10.36
CA GLY A 115 -4.80 8.73 9.07
C GLY A 115 -5.85 9.05 8.01
N ARG A 116 -6.94 8.28 7.95
CA ARG A 116 -8.05 8.50 7.02
C ARG A 116 -8.78 9.80 7.30
N SER A 117 -9.06 10.11 8.56
CA SER A 117 -9.72 11.37 8.95
C SER A 117 -8.84 12.57 8.62
N ALA A 118 -7.53 12.52 8.90
CA ALA A 118 -6.60 13.61 8.65
C ALA A 118 -6.43 13.96 7.15
N VAL A 119 -6.68 13.02 6.23
CA VAL A 119 -6.64 13.28 4.77
C VAL A 119 -7.69 14.33 4.37
N TYR A 120 -8.81 14.41 5.07
CA TYR A 120 -9.84 15.45 4.80
C TYR A 120 -9.35 16.86 5.06
N LEU A 121 -8.28 17.06 5.85
CA LEU A 121 -7.57 18.32 5.99
C LEU A 121 -6.55 18.57 4.88
N GLY A 122 -6.29 17.59 4.02
CA GLY A 122 -5.23 17.61 3.03
C GLY A 122 -3.91 16.99 3.49
N LEU A 123 -3.85 16.41 4.69
CA LEU A 123 -2.63 15.82 5.24
C LEU A 123 -2.13 14.68 4.37
N ALA A 124 -0.93 14.86 3.80
CA ALA A 124 -0.30 13.91 2.90
C ALA A 124 -1.09 13.63 1.60
N SER A 125 -1.91 14.58 1.15
CA SER A 125 -2.77 14.41 -0.02
C SER A 125 -1.99 14.17 -1.32
N ASP A 126 -0.78 14.69 -1.44
CA ASP A 126 0.13 14.45 -2.57
C ASP A 126 0.44 12.97 -2.80
N VAL A 127 0.60 12.20 -1.71
CA VAL A 127 0.84 10.74 -1.78
C VAL A 127 -0.42 10.01 -2.28
N TYR A 128 -1.61 10.49 -1.91
CA TYR A 128 -2.88 9.88 -2.35
C TYR A 128 -3.25 10.26 -3.79
N TRP A 129 -2.79 11.41 -4.28
CA TRP A 129 -3.05 11.88 -5.65
C TRP A 129 -2.05 11.36 -6.69
N GLY A 130 -1.06 10.57 -6.27
CA GLY A 130 -0.05 10.03 -7.19
C GLY A 130 0.92 11.08 -7.74
N HIS A 131 1.07 12.21 -7.08
CA HIS A 131 2.02 13.27 -7.47
C HIS A 131 3.46 12.94 -7.06
N HIS A 132 3.67 11.83 -6.37
CA HIS A 132 4.99 11.29 -6.00
C HIS A 132 5.32 10.01 -6.75
N ASP A 133 6.62 9.80 -7.05
CA ASP A 133 7.17 8.56 -7.63
C ASP A 133 6.90 7.29 -6.79
N GLY A 134 6.33 7.44 -5.59
CA GLY A 134 5.96 6.39 -4.65
C GLY A 134 4.45 6.27 -4.45
N ASP A 135 3.64 6.37 -5.49
CA ASP A 135 2.17 6.27 -5.41
C ASP A 135 1.73 5.06 -4.57
N LYS A 136 0.93 5.31 -3.54
CA LYS A 136 0.39 4.29 -2.64
C LYS A 136 -0.44 3.22 -3.39
N TYR A 137 -0.88 3.53 -4.61
CA TYR A 137 -1.78 2.72 -5.42
C TYR A 137 -1.28 2.47 -6.85
N GLN A 138 0.03 2.57 -7.13
CA GLN A 138 0.53 2.21 -8.46
C GLN A 138 0.12 0.76 -8.80
N SER A 139 -0.99 0.65 -9.51
CA SER A 139 -1.28 -0.53 -10.31
C SER A 139 -0.29 -0.55 -11.47
N ASN A 140 0.38 -1.68 -11.69
CA ASN A 140 1.23 -1.91 -12.86
C ASN A 140 0.42 -1.67 -14.14
N GLY A 141 0.45 -0.48 -14.71
CA GLY A 141 -0.16 -0.24 -16.02
C GLY A 141 -0.87 1.11 -16.16
N SER A 142 -0.15 2.19 -16.14
CA SER A 142 -0.33 3.32 -17.06
C SER A 142 0.71 4.39 -16.74
N ALA A 143 1.83 4.33 -17.47
CA ALA A 143 2.69 5.48 -17.61
C ALA A 143 1.92 6.53 -18.40
N SER A 144 1.48 7.61 -17.74
CA SER A 144 0.93 8.78 -18.43
C SER A 144 2.01 9.41 -19.29
N ALA A 145 1.71 9.54 -20.57
CA ALA A 145 2.60 10.04 -21.64
C ALA A 145 2.76 11.57 -21.57
N SER A 146 3.38 12.13 -20.55
CA SER A 146 3.61 13.57 -20.52
C SER A 146 4.86 14.04 -19.78
N GLU A 147 5.96 13.27 -19.79
CA GLU A 147 7.29 13.85 -19.49
C GLU A 147 8.41 13.04 -20.16
N ARG A 148 8.39 13.00 -21.50
CA ARG A 148 9.58 12.69 -22.28
C ARG A 148 10.11 13.95 -22.95
N LYS A 149 10.84 14.77 -22.21
CA LYS A 149 11.85 15.67 -22.84
C LYS A 149 12.96 15.95 -21.84
N GLN A 150 14.17 15.57 -22.30
CA GLN A 150 15.51 15.97 -21.86
C GLN A 150 16.19 15.14 -20.74
N ALA A 151 16.89 14.10 -21.18
CA ALA A 151 18.25 13.85 -20.71
C ALA A 151 19.06 13.22 -21.85
N LYS A 152 20.20 13.85 -22.13
CA LYS A 152 21.12 13.59 -23.24
C LYS A 152 21.91 12.29 -23.09
N SER A 153 21.97 11.55 -24.18
CA SER A 153 23.04 10.73 -24.76
C SER A 153 24.32 10.41 -23.98
N SER A 154 24.62 9.11 -23.85
CA SER A 154 25.90 8.47 -24.25
C SER A 154 25.86 6.95 -23.96
N PRO A 155 26.78 6.12 -24.52
CA PRO A 155 26.41 5.30 -25.66
C PRO A 155 26.36 3.78 -25.34
N LYS A 156 25.66 3.07 -26.21
CA LYS A 156 25.50 1.63 -26.32
C LYS A 156 26.83 0.92 -26.64
N PRO A 157 27.01 -0.35 -26.28
CA PRO A 157 27.58 -1.31 -27.23
C PRO A 157 26.56 -2.40 -27.60
N SER A 158 26.44 -2.46 -28.88
CA SER A 158 26.07 -3.46 -29.87
C SER A 158 25.51 -4.83 -29.42
N ALA A 159 24.36 -5.09 -29.96
CA ALA A 159 23.74 -6.22 -30.63
C ALA A 159 24.41 -7.59 -30.60
N LYS A 160 23.64 -8.61 -30.26
CA LYS A 160 23.53 -9.83 -31.06
C LYS A 160 22.04 -10.16 -31.21
N GLU A 161 21.62 -10.17 -32.46
CA GLU A 161 20.37 -10.77 -32.92
C GLU A 161 20.43 -12.27 -32.64
N ASP A 162 19.37 -12.81 -32.08
CA ASP A 162 18.99 -14.19 -32.36
C ASP A 162 17.49 -14.31 -32.51
N ASN A 163 17.10 -14.89 -33.63
CA ASN A 163 15.78 -15.09 -34.14
C ASN A 163 15.17 -16.31 -33.44
N GLY A 164 14.05 -16.17 -32.75
CA GLY A 164 13.34 -17.31 -32.16
C GLY A 164 11.94 -16.92 -31.74
N GLN A 165 10.94 -17.53 -32.34
CA GLN A 165 9.52 -17.40 -32.13
C GLN A 165 9.16 -17.29 -30.63
N ALA A 166 8.46 -16.21 -30.25
CA ALA A 166 7.91 -16.02 -28.92
C ALA A 166 6.73 -16.98 -28.72
N THR A 167 7.00 -18.13 -28.13
CA THR A 167 6.03 -18.82 -27.30
C THR A 167 5.87 -17.98 -26.03
N GLU A 168 4.65 -17.54 -25.70
CA GLU A 168 4.36 -16.92 -24.40
C GLU A 168 4.81 -17.91 -23.30
N GLU A 169 6.00 -17.71 -22.76
CA GLU A 169 6.52 -18.58 -21.70
C GLU A 169 5.66 -18.44 -20.45
N LEU A 170 4.99 -19.54 -20.14
CA LEU A 170 4.17 -19.67 -18.95
C LEU A 170 5.00 -19.41 -17.69
N SER A 171 4.75 -18.33 -16.97
CA SER A 171 5.53 -17.92 -15.79
C SER A 171 4.64 -17.46 -14.64
N PHE A 172 5.14 -17.62 -13.41
CA PHE A 172 4.41 -17.10 -12.24
C PHE A 172 4.34 -15.58 -12.29
N TYR A 173 3.13 -15.01 -12.15
CA TYR A 173 2.89 -13.56 -12.17
C TYR A 173 2.90 -12.93 -10.77
N PHE A 174 3.13 -13.72 -9.71
CA PHE A 174 3.10 -13.28 -8.31
C PHE A 174 4.20 -13.93 -7.46
N GLY A 175 4.41 -13.36 -6.25
CA GLY A 175 5.29 -13.92 -5.22
C GLY A 175 6.78 -13.77 -5.49
N LYS A 176 7.60 -14.47 -4.68
CA LYS A 176 9.08 -14.44 -4.71
C LYS A 176 9.64 -14.87 -6.07
N PHE A 177 8.92 -15.69 -6.82
CA PHE A 177 9.34 -16.28 -8.10
C PHE A 177 8.58 -15.71 -9.30
N LYS A 178 8.10 -14.46 -9.20
CA LYS A 178 7.47 -13.74 -10.31
C LYS A 178 8.38 -13.72 -11.53
N GLY A 179 7.85 -14.09 -12.70
CA GLY A 179 8.57 -14.17 -13.97
C GLY A 179 9.40 -15.45 -14.15
N LYS A 180 9.28 -16.41 -13.24
CA LYS A 180 9.95 -17.73 -13.37
C LYS A 180 8.97 -18.79 -13.86
N HIS A 181 9.44 -19.62 -14.77
CA HIS A 181 8.73 -20.84 -15.16
C HIS A 181 8.94 -21.96 -14.12
N PRO A 182 7.95 -22.85 -13.87
CA PRO A 182 8.12 -23.96 -12.92
C PRO A 182 9.40 -24.78 -13.12
N ASN A 183 9.78 -25.09 -14.36
CA ASN A 183 11.00 -25.85 -14.70
C ASN A 183 12.31 -25.13 -14.33
N GLU A 184 12.30 -23.81 -14.20
CA GLU A 184 13.47 -23.08 -13.68
C GLU A 184 13.56 -23.16 -12.17
N MET A 185 12.41 -23.28 -11.50
CA MET A 185 12.34 -23.27 -10.05
C MET A 185 12.79 -24.59 -9.44
N VAL A 186 12.57 -25.71 -10.11
CA VAL A 186 13.05 -27.03 -9.64
C VAL A 186 14.58 -27.15 -9.61
N LYS A 187 15.30 -26.22 -10.25
CA LYS A 187 16.78 -26.15 -10.18
C LYS A 187 17.31 -25.67 -8.83
N THR A 188 16.44 -25.23 -7.94
CA THR A 188 16.83 -24.71 -6.61
C THR A 188 15.97 -25.33 -5.51
N SER A 189 16.58 -25.65 -4.36
CA SER A 189 15.85 -26.19 -3.20
C SER A 189 14.74 -25.28 -2.69
N ASP A 190 14.93 -23.96 -2.77
CA ASP A 190 13.93 -22.96 -2.42
C ASP A 190 12.76 -22.97 -3.40
N GLY A 191 13.05 -23.11 -4.69
CA GLY A 191 12.03 -23.18 -5.74
C GLY A 191 11.18 -24.44 -5.63
N ILE A 192 11.80 -25.61 -5.40
CA ILE A 192 11.08 -26.87 -5.17
C ILE A 192 10.13 -26.76 -3.97
N ARG A 193 10.62 -26.24 -2.85
CA ARG A 193 9.81 -26.05 -1.63
C ARG A 193 8.63 -25.13 -1.88
N TRP A 194 8.82 -24.06 -2.66
CA TRP A 194 7.76 -23.13 -3.00
C TRP A 194 6.74 -23.75 -3.96
N LEU A 195 7.17 -24.53 -4.98
CA LEU A 195 6.27 -25.24 -5.88
C LEU A 195 5.42 -26.28 -5.15
N GLN A 196 6.01 -27.02 -4.21
CA GLN A 196 5.29 -27.97 -3.36
C GLN A 196 4.23 -27.31 -2.50
N TRP A 197 4.59 -26.16 -1.89
CA TRP A 197 3.64 -25.34 -1.13
C TRP A 197 2.50 -24.84 -2.02
N TRP A 198 2.83 -24.32 -3.22
CA TRP A 198 1.82 -23.80 -4.13
C TRP A 198 0.91 -24.89 -4.69
N LYS A 199 1.44 -26.06 -5.03
CA LYS A 199 0.67 -27.24 -5.43
C LYS A 199 -0.34 -27.60 -4.35
N LYS A 200 0.09 -27.77 -3.10
CA LYS A 200 -0.79 -28.08 -1.97
C LYS A 200 -1.88 -27.03 -1.78
N LYS A 201 -1.53 -25.75 -1.89
CA LYS A 201 -2.50 -24.64 -1.78
C LYS A 201 -3.57 -24.71 -2.88
N LYS A 202 -3.19 -25.08 -4.11
CA LYS A 202 -4.12 -25.18 -5.24
C LYS A 202 -4.93 -26.50 -5.25
N GLU A 203 -4.51 -27.49 -4.52
CA GLU A 203 -5.33 -28.68 -4.21
C GLU A 203 -6.45 -28.33 -3.20
N GLU A 204 -6.19 -27.43 -2.24
CA GLU A 204 -7.18 -26.95 -1.25
C GLU A 204 -8.10 -25.87 -1.86
N ASP A 205 -7.59 -24.98 -2.70
CA ASP A 205 -8.29 -23.88 -3.39
C ASP A 205 -8.03 -23.96 -4.90
N PRO A 206 -8.87 -24.62 -5.70
CA PRO A 206 -8.62 -24.92 -7.10
C PRO A 206 -8.37 -23.67 -7.95
N PRO A 207 -7.52 -23.77 -9.02
CA PRO A 207 -7.20 -22.66 -9.90
C PRO A 207 -8.44 -22.05 -10.53
N GLN A 208 -8.62 -20.72 -10.40
CA GLN A 208 -9.82 -19.98 -10.84
C GLN A 208 -9.70 -19.46 -12.28
N SER A 209 -8.48 -19.30 -12.81
CA SER A 209 -8.24 -18.79 -14.16
C SER A 209 -7.53 -19.83 -15.04
N LYS A 210 -7.67 -19.65 -16.37
CA LYS A 210 -6.99 -20.52 -17.35
C LYS A 210 -5.47 -20.51 -17.15
N VAL A 211 -4.88 -19.34 -16.90
CA VAL A 211 -3.44 -19.18 -16.64
C VAL A 211 -3.01 -19.92 -15.37
N GLU A 212 -3.80 -19.86 -14.30
CA GLU A 212 -3.52 -20.63 -13.08
C GLU A 212 -3.63 -22.15 -13.30
N GLN A 213 -4.56 -22.60 -14.12
CA GLN A 213 -4.70 -24.01 -14.47
C GLN A 213 -3.47 -24.53 -15.24
N GLU A 214 -3.02 -23.76 -16.23
CA GLU A 214 -1.82 -24.08 -17.00
C GLU A 214 -0.56 -24.09 -16.13
N LEU A 215 -0.41 -23.10 -15.23
CA LEU A 215 0.68 -23.06 -14.25
C LEU A 215 0.61 -24.23 -13.27
N PHE A 216 -0.58 -24.65 -12.87
CA PHE A 216 -0.75 -25.78 -11.95
C PHE A 216 -0.31 -27.10 -12.62
N ILE A 217 -0.71 -27.32 -13.87
CA ILE A 217 -0.28 -28.48 -14.66
C ILE A 217 1.25 -28.47 -14.84
N ALA A 218 1.82 -27.33 -15.24
CA ALA A 218 3.27 -27.21 -15.41
C ALA A 218 4.03 -27.40 -14.08
N THR A 219 3.45 -27.02 -12.95
CA THR A 219 4.05 -27.25 -11.63
C THR A 219 4.06 -28.72 -11.26
N ILE A 220 2.99 -29.46 -11.54
CA ILE A 220 2.95 -30.92 -11.30
C ILE A 220 4.01 -31.61 -12.15
N GLN A 221 4.06 -31.31 -13.45
CA GLN A 221 5.06 -31.90 -14.37
C GLN A 221 6.48 -31.62 -13.91
N ALA A 222 6.78 -30.35 -13.55
CA ALA A 222 8.12 -29.96 -13.09
C ALA A 222 8.56 -30.62 -11.76
N LEU A 223 7.63 -31.06 -10.93
CA LEU A 223 7.91 -31.74 -9.66
C LEU A 223 8.02 -33.27 -9.83
N GLU A 224 7.56 -33.81 -10.95
CA GLU A 224 7.60 -35.26 -11.27
C GLU A 224 8.81 -35.65 -12.14
N ASP A 225 9.40 -34.67 -12.86
CA ASP A 225 10.65 -34.82 -13.63
C ASP A 225 11.89 -34.69 -12.71
#